data_9ac3e9d29e2a012f19b6cd8b2e6319ad
#
_entry.id   9ac3e9d29e2a012f19b6cd8b2e6319ad
#
_cell.length_a   1.000
_cell.length_b   1.000
_cell.length_c   1.000
_cell.angle_alpha   90.00
_cell.angle_beta   90.00
_cell.angle_gamma   90.00
#
_symmetry.space_group_name_H-M   'P 1'
#
loop_
_entity.id
_entity.type
_entity.pdbx_description
1 polymer ?
#
loop_
_entity_poly.entity_id
_entity_poly.type
_entity_poly.pdbx_seq_one_letter_code
_entity_poly.pdbx_strand_id
1 'polypeptide(L)'
;VLIIKKYAAIDIGSNAVRLLISTITEPEDKDPTFKKTSLVRVPIRLGEDVFVNGKISAFNMMRMRDTMKAFNLLMKSHQIECYKACATSAMRDAKNGQELAKLVKEESDIDIEIIDGEHEAAIIAATDLHTLIQDDKTYLYVDVGGGSTEFTLYAEGKTIASKSFKLGTVRILNDMIEPNIWEEVEAWIKKETKNYTKISLIGSGGNINNIFKSSGKKMGKPLSYFYLSSYYQLLNSLTYEERISQLNLNTDRADVIIPATKIYLSAMKWSRARKVYVPKIGLSDGIIKSLYNEEKTKE
;
A
#
# COMPACT_ATOMS: atom_id res chain seq x y z
N VAL A 1 7.92 4.04 34.08
CA VAL A 1 8.20 2.68 33.56
C VAL A 1 8.13 2.72 32.05
N LEU A 2 9.08 2.08 31.34
CA LEU A 2 9.07 1.95 29.88
C LEU A 2 8.36 0.64 29.52
N ILE A 3 7.26 0.72 28.78
CA ILE A 3 6.56 -0.46 28.25
C ILE A 3 7.03 -0.68 26.81
N ILE A 4 7.35 -1.94 26.48
CA ILE A 4 7.76 -2.34 25.15
C ILE A 4 6.83 -3.45 24.67
N LYS A 5 6.10 -3.20 23.56
CA LYS A 5 5.19 -4.16 22.93
C LYS A 5 5.70 -4.50 21.52
N LYS A 6 5.44 -5.72 21.05
CA LYS A 6 5.81 -6.15 19.69
C LYS A 6 4.59 -6.62 18.93
N TYR A 7 4.22 -5.91 17.88
CA TYR A 7 3.06 -6.21 17.06
C TYR A 7 3.45 -6.53 15.62
N ALA A 8 2.61 -7.31 14.96
CA ALA A 8 2.79 -7.67 13.57
C ALA A 8 1.57 -7.31 12.70
N ALA A 9 1.83 -6.90 11.48
CA ALA A 9 0.83 -6.70 10.44
C ALA A 9 1.15 -7.58 9.23
N ILE A 10 0.17 -8.36 8.76
CA ILE A 10 0.25 -9.08 7.51
C ILE A 10 -0.64 -8.36 6.50
N ASP A 11 -0.03 -7.85 5.44
CA ASP A 11 -0.69 -7.16 4.33
C ASP A 11 -0.66 -8.07 3.10
N ILE A 12 -1.84 -8.56 2.69
CA ILE A 12 -2.00 -9.48 1.56
C ILE A 12 -2.54 -8.69 0.38
N GLY A 13 -1.61 -8.13 -0.39
CA GLY A 13 -1.92 -7.38 -1.60
C GLY A 13 -1.94 -8.22 -2.86
N SER A 14 -2.41 -7.64 -3.97
CA SER A 14 -2.52 -8.32 -5.26
C SER A 14 -1.17 -8.67 -5.90
N ASN A 15 -0.09 -7.93 -5.60
CA ASN A 15 1.24 -8.20 -6.14
C ASN A 15 2.14 -8.95 -5.15
N ALA A 16 2.07 -8.64 -3.88
CA ALA A 16 2.94 -9.23 -2.86
C ALA A 16 2.24 -9.29 -1.51
N VAL A 17 2.68 -10.23 -0.72
CA VAL A 17 2.30 -10.39 0.69
C VAL A 17 3.45 -9.88 1.55
N ARG A 18 3.14 -9.18 2.64
CA ARG A 18 4.12 -8.57 3.54
C ARG A 18 3.82 -8.92 4.99
N LEU A 19 4.88 -9.20 5.73
CA LEU A 19 4.86 -9.23 7.19
C LEU A 19 5.69 -8.05 7.70
N LEU A 20 5.04 -7.10 8.36
CA LEU A 20 5.70 -6.02 9.09
C LEU A 20 5.70 -6.35 10.57
N ILE A 21 6.86 -6.33 11.20
CA ILE A 21 7.02 -6.42 12.65
C ILE A 21 7.45 -5.04 13.15
N SER A 22 6.74 -4.52 14.16
CA SER A 22 7.03 -3.24 14.79
C SER A 22 7.22 -3.39 16.29
N THR A 23 8.24 -2.71 16.82
CA THR A 23 8.41 -2.50 18.25
C THR A 23 7.75 -1.17 18.61
N ILE A 24 6.85 -1.20 19.56
CA ILE A 24 6.15 -0.06 20.11
C ILE A 24 6.75 0.22 21.48
N THR A 25 7.19 1.45 21.70
CA THR A 25 7.70 1.89 23.00
C THR A 25 6.81 2.96 23.57
N GLU A 26 6.32 2.74 24.79
CA GLU A 26 5.44 3.64 25.54
C GLU A 26 6.22 4.21 26.74
N PRO A 27 6.81 5.42 26.63
CA PRO A 27 7.36 6.12 27.75
C PRO A 27 6.23 6.74 28.58
N GLU A 28 6.42 6.85 29.90
CA GLU A 28 5.40 7.35 30.83
C GLU A 28 4.88 8.77 30.49
N ASP A 29 5.77 9.64 30.01
CA ASP A 29 5.47 11.06 29.80
C ASP A 29 5.50 11.50 28.32
N LYS A 30 5.44 10.57 27.37
CA LYS A 30 5.53 10.89 25.93
C LYS A 30 4.61 10.00 25.11
N ASP A 31 4.27 10.47 23.93
CA ASP A 31 3.54 9.67 22.95
C ASP A 31 4.30 8.39 22.57
N PRO A 32 3.58 7.28 22.31
CA PRO A 32 4.18 6.03 21.89
C PRO A 32 4.91 6.18 20.56
N THR A 33 6.05 5.49 20.44
CA THR A 33 6.83 5.47 19.21
C THR A 33 6.74 4.10 18.54
N PHE A 34 6.60 4.09 17.22
CA PHE A 34 6.45 2.90 16.39
C PHE A 34 7.70 2.71 15.52
N LYS A 35 8.50 1.70 15.84
CA LYS A 35 9.73 1.39 15.08
C LYS A 35 9.56 0.12 14.27
N LYS A 36 9.69 0.21 12.93
CA LYS A 36 9.75 -0.96 12.06
C LYS A 36 11.01 -1.77 12.40
N THR A 37 10.82 -3.00 12.86
CA THR A 37 11.91 -3.89 13.28
C THR A 37 12.26 -4.87 12.17
N SER A 38 11.26 -5.43 11.48
CA SER A 38 11.46 -6.37 10.37
C SER A 38 10.36 -6.19 9.32
N LEU A 39 10.73 -6.36 8.06
CA LEU A 39 9.79 -6.38 6.94
C LEU A 39 10.18 -7.51 5.98
N VAL A 40 9.33 -8.52 5.92
CA VAL A 40 9.46 -9.62 4.95
C VAL A 40 8.43 -9.43 3.85
N ARG A 41 8.85 -9.57 2.59
CA ARG A 41 7.98 -9.42 1.42
C ARG A 41 8.11 -10.62 0.50
N VAL A 42 6.99 -11.25 0.19
CA VAL A 42 6.90 -12.40 -0.73
C VAL A 42 6.05 -12.03 -1.95
N PRO A 43 6.62 -12.03 -3.17
CA PRO A 43 5.90 -11.68 -4.40
C PRO A 43 5.08 -12.88 -4.91
N ILE A 44 3.87 -13.09 -4.38
CA ILE A 44 2.98 -14.20 -4.79
C ILE A 44 2.24 -13.85 -6.07
N ARG A 45 1.91 -12.56 -6.32
CA ARG A 45 1.22 -12.05 -7.51
C ARG A 45 -0.21 -12.62 -7.67
N LEU A 46 -0.96 -12.70 -6.57
CA LEU A 46 -2.35 -13.20 -6.57
C LEU A 46 -3.24 -12.52 -7.63
N GLY A 47 -2.98 -11.24 -7.91
CA GLY A 47 -3.76 -10.48 -8.88
C GLY A 47 -3.63 -11.00 -10.32
N GLU A 48 -2.51 -11.61 -10.71
CA GLU A 48 -2.36 -12.21 -12.05
C GLU A 48 -3.35 -13.34 -12.28
N ASP A 49 -3.54 -14.19 -11.25
CA ASP A 49 -4.52 -15.27 -11.33
C ASP A 49 -5.94 -14.72 -11.30
N VAL A 50 -6.22 -13.85 -10.33
CA VAL A 50 -7.59 -13.46 -9.97
C VAL A 50 -8.20 -12.54 -11.01
N PHE A 51 -7.47 -11.53 -11.47
CA PHE A 51 -8.03 -10.56 -12.39
C PHE A 51 -8.24 -11.14 -13.80
N VAL A 52 -7.49 -12.17 -14.17
CA VAL A 52 -7.65 -12.89 -15.45
C VAL A 52 -8.62 -14.04 -15.35
N ASN A 53 -8.50 -14.89 -14.31
CA ASN A 53 -9.22 -16.16 -14.20
C ASN A 53 -10.34 -16.16 -13.15
N GLY A 54 -10.48 -15.08 -12.38
CA GLY A 54 -11.49 -14.97 -11.31
C GLY A 54 -11.22 -15.84 -10.08
N LYS A 55 -10.09 -16.54 -10.01
CA LYS A 55 -9.72 -17.42 -8.89
C LYS A 55 -8.21 -17.52 -8.73
N ILE A 56 -7.77 -17.80 -7.51
CA ILE A 56 -6.36 -18.06 -7.19
C ILE A 56 -6.02 -19.48 -7.68
N SER A 57 -4.91 -19.64 -8.39
CA SER A 57 -4.42 -20.94 -8.88
C SER A 57 -3.98 -21.84 -7.73
N ALA A 58 -4.01 -23.17 -7.94
CA ALA A 58 -3.53 -24.14 -6.98
C ALA A 58 -2.06 -23.89 -6.59
N PHE A 59 -1.23 -23.45 -7.54
CA PHE A 59 0.16 -23.10 -7.31
C PHE A 59 0.29 -21.90 -6.35
N ASN A 60 -0.46 -20.83 -6.55
CA ASN A 60 -0.40 -19.67 -5.67
C ASN A 60 -1.12 -19.90 -4.33
N MET A 61 -2.15 -20.78 -4.28
CA MET A 61 -2.72 -21.25 -3.00
C MET A 61 -1.67 -21.97 -2.16
N MET A 62 -0.89 -22.87 -2.74
CA MET A 62 0.22 -23.56 -2.05
C MET A 62 1.26 -22.55 -1.54
N ARG A 63 1.74 -21.65 -2.39
CA ARG A 63 2.71 -20.62 -2.02
C ARG A 63 2.21 -19.72 -0.88
N MET A 64 0.93 -19.37 -0.91
CA MET A 64 0.30 -18.56 0.13
C MET A 64 0.29 -19.29 1.47
N ARG A 65 -0.11 -20.57 1.50
CA ARG A 65 -0.11 -21.40 2.70
C ARG A 65 1.30 -21.53 3.29
N ASP A 66 2.31 -21.82 2.46
CA ASP A 66 3.71 -21.91 2.90
C ASP A 66 4.22 -20.57 3.43
N THR A 67 3.87 -19.47 2.77
CA THR A 67 4.23 -18.12 3.23
C THR A 67 3.63 -17.82 4.61
N MET A 68 2.37 -18.18 4.84
CA MET A 68 1.72 -17.94 6.13
C MET A 68 2.31 -18.82 7.24
N LYS A 69 2.66 -20.07 6.96
CA LYS A 69 3.43 -20.90 7.92
C LYS A 69 4.76 -20.25 8.30
N ALA A 70 5.51 -19.77 7.30
CA ALA A 70 6.76 -19.07 7.54
C ALA A 70 6.56 -17.78 8.37
N PHE A 71 5.51 -17.00 8.09
CA PHE A 71 5.18 -15.80 8.85
C PHE A 71 4.79 -16.11 10.30
N ASN A 72 4.02 -17.19 10.54
CA ASN A 72 3.71 -17.63 11.89
C ASN A 72 4.98 -17.99 12.68
N LEU A 73 5.92 -18.72 12.07
CA LEU A 73 7.20 -19.05 12.71
C LEU A 73 8.05 -17.81 13.00
N LEU A 74 8.07 -16.83 12.09
CA LEU A 74 8.75 -15.55 12.31
C LEU A 74 8.10 -14.77 13.46
N MET A 75 6.78 -14.68 13.49
CA MET A 75 6.06 -14.00 14.59
C MET A 75 6.34 -14.67 15.95
N LYS A 76 6.34 -15.99 16.02
CA LYS A 76 6.71 -16.74 17.22
C LYS A 76 8.16 -16.45 17.66
N SER A 77 9.11 -16.49 16.71
CA SER A 77 10.54 -16.21 16.99
C SER A 77 10.77 -14.78 17.47
N HIS A 78 10.00 -13.81 16.98
CA HIS A 78 10.05 -12.43 17.43
C HIS A 78 9.26 -12.16 18.71
N GLN A 79 8.54 -13.17 19.24
CA GLN A 79 7.67 -13.03 20.42
C GLN A 79 6.62 -11.94 20.22
N ILE A 80 5.87 -12.03 19.12
CA ILE A 80 4.81 -11.08 18.79
C ILE A 80 3.62 -11.31 19.75
N GLU A 81 3.15 -10.24 20.38
CA GLU A 81 2.04 -10.25 21.34
C GLU A 81 0.69 -10.23 20.60
N CYS A 82 0.57 -9.36 19.59
CA CYS A 82 -0.64 -9.22 18.81
C CYS A 82 -0.31 -9.08 17.31
N TYR A 83 -1.15 -9.66 16.46
CA TYR A 83 -1.06 -9.48 15.01
C TYR A 83 -2.45 -9.27 14.40
N LYS A 84 -2.46 -8.67 13.19
CA LYS A 84 -3.64 -8.61 12.33
C LYS A 84 -3.21 -8.88 10.89
N ALA A 85 -3.99 -9.69 10.18
CA ALA A 85 -3.76 -10.02 8.78
C ALA A 85 -4.93 -9.51 7.94
N CYS A 86 -4.66 -8.58 7.03
CA CYS A 86 -5.65 -8.00 6.13
C CYS A 86 -5.35 -8.38 4.68
N ALA A 87 -6.37 -8.82 3.97
CA ALA A 87 -6.30 -9.12 2.55
C ALA A 87 -7.16 -8.14 1.75
N THR A 88 -6.62 -7.66 0.63
CA THR A 88 -7.26 -6.61 -0.18
C THR A 88 -7.81 -7.17 -1.51
N SER A 89 -7.80 -6.39 -2.56
CA SER A 89 -8.53 -6.57 -3.80
C SER A 89 -8.41 -7.98 -4.44
N ALA A 90 -7.23 -8.61 -4.49
CA ALA A 90 -7.11 -9.92 -5.11
C ALA A 90 -7.87 -11.01 -4.32
N MET A 91 -7.69 -11.06 -3.00
CA MET A 91 -8.42 -12.04 -2.17
C MET A 91 -9.93 -11.77 -2.16
N ARG A 92 -10.32 -10.48 -2.16
CA ARG A 92 -11.72 -10.05 -2.19
C ARG A 92 -12.43 -10.45 -3.49
N ASP A 93 -11.75 -10.30 -4.63
CA ASP A 93 -12.34 -10.59 -5.95
C ASP A 93 -12.24 -12.06 -6.34
N ALA A 94 -11.45 -12.86 -5.63
CA ALA A 94 -11.26 -14.29 -5.92
C ALA A 94 -12.47 -15.12 -5.49
N LYS A 95 -13.00 -15.96 -6.39
CA LYS A 95 -14.08 -16.91 -6.09
C LYS A 95 -13.71 -17.89 -4.97
N ASN A 96 -12.42 -18.20 -4.81
CA ASN A 96 -11.88 -19.09 -3.78
C ASN A 96 -11.08 -18.35 -2.70
N GLY A 97 -11.25 -17.03 -2.56
CA GLY A 97 -10.53 -16.25 -1.55
C GLY A 97 -10.85 -16.66 -0.12
N GLN A 98 -12.14 -16.89 0.18
CA GLN A 98 -12.59 -17.36 1.50
C GLN A 98 -12.11 -18.80 1.81
N GLU A 99 -12.09 -19.68 0.80
CA GLU A 99 -11.53 -21.02 0.93
C GLU A 99 -10.05 -20.96 1.31
N LEU A 100 -9.26 -20.12 0.62
CA LEU A 100 -7.85 -19.95 0.94
C LEU A 100 -7.66 -19.37 2.35
N ALA A 101 -8.45 -18.39 2.77
CA ALA A 101 -8.39 -17.85 4.13
C ALA A 101 -8.64 -18.93 5.19
N LYS A 102 -9.62 -19.80 4.97
CA LYS A 102 -9.91 -20.94 5.85
C LYS A 102 -8.75 -21.93 5.92
N LEU A 103 -8.20 -22.35 4.78
CA LEU A 103 -7.04 -23.25 4.73
C LEU A 103 -5.82 -22.66 5.44
N VAL A 104 -5.58 -21.37 5.27
CA VAL A 104 -4.49 -20.68 5.98
C VAL A 104 -4.71 -20.70 7.49
N LYS A 105 -5.94 -20.45 7.96
CA LYS A 105 -6.27 -20.53 9.39
C LYS A 105 -6.03 -21.93 9.96
N GLU A 106 -6.48 -22.96 9.26
CA GLU A 106 -6.32 -24.34 9.69
C GLU A 106 -4.84 -24.78 9.76
N GLU A 107 -4.01 -24.34 8.83
CA GLU A 107 -2.63 -24.80 8.71
C GLU A 107 -1.57 -23.94 9.40
N SER A 108 -1.85 -22.67 9.61
CA SER A 108 -0.88 -21.72 10.15
C SER A 108 -1.38 -20.93 11.35
N ASP A 109 -2.63 -21.14 11.77
CA ASP A 109 -3.29 -20.38 12.83
C ASP A 109 -3.33 -18.85 12.58
N ILE A 110 -3.18 -18.43 11.32
CA ILE A 110 -3.31 -17.02 10.91
C ILE A 110 -4.73 -16.79 10.42
N ASP A 111 -5.44 -15.86 11.07
CA ASP A 111 -6.78 -15.42 10.69
C ASP A 111 -6.69 -14.26 9.73
N ILE A 112 -7.21 -14.44 8.50
CA ILE A 112 -7.16 -13.42 7.45
C ILE A 112 -8.51 -12.71 7.37
N GLU A 113 -8.51 -11.40 7.63
CA GLU A 113 -9.64 -10.52 7.37
C GLU A 113 -9.58 -10.00 5.92
N ILE A 114 -10.60 -10.31 5.11
CA ILE A 114 -10.72 -9.75 3.76
C ILE A 114 -11.46 -8.42 3.88
N ILE A 115 -10.75 -7.31 3.64
CA ILE A 115 -11.27 -5.96 3.80
C ILE A 115 -11.69 -5.35 2.46
N ASP A 116 -12.67 -4.45 2.50
CA ASP A 116 -13.05 -3.63 1.35
C ASP A 116 -12.14 -2.39 1.21
N GLY A 117 -12.35 -1.62 0.13
CA GLY A 117 -11.52 -0.45 -0.15
C GLY A 117 -11.79 0.72 0.80
N GLU A 118 -12.97 0.82 1.40
CA GLU A 118 -13.30 1.86 2.39
C GLU A 118 -12.59 1.57 3.71
N HIS A 119 -12.60 0.32 4.15
CA HIS A 119 -11.88 -0.12 5.34
C HIS A 119 -10.36 0.01 5.14
N GLU A 120 -9.83 -0.36 3.96
CA GLU A 120 -8.42 -0.16 3.60
C GLU A 120 -8.03 1.31 3.72
N ALA A 121 -8.82 2.22 3.15
CA ALA A 121 -8.59 3.66 3.24
C ALA A 121 -8.69 4.19 4.69
N ALA A 122 -9.62 3.66 5.50
CA ALA A 122 -9.76 4.03 6.91
C ALA A 122 -8.55 3.60 7.75
N ILE A 123 -8.03 2.38 7.54
CA ILE A 123 -6.81 1.90 8.19
C ILE A 123 -5.61 2.79 7.84
N ILE A 124 -5.48 3.18 6.57
CA ILE A 124 -4.41 4.07 6.13
C ILE A 124 -4.56 5.46 6.74
N ALA A 125 -5.77 5.99 6.81
CA ALA A 125 -6.05 7.29 7.42
C ALA A 125 -5.72 7.33 8.93
N ALA A 126 -5.77 6.19 9.61
CA ALA A 126 -5.36 6.06 11.02
C ALA A 126 -3.84 6.12 11.24
N THR A 127 -3.03 6.14 10.18
CA THR A 127 -1.57 6.30 10.28
C THR A 127 -1.21 7.73 10.71
N ASP A 128 0.04 7.93 11.16
CA ASP A 128 0.56 9.26 11.54
C ASP A 128 0.75 10.21 10.33
N LEU A 129 -0.12 10.10 9.32
CA LEU A 129 -0.12 11.04 8.19
C LEU A 129 -0.29 12.48 8.64
N HIS A 130 -1.02 12.73 9.75
CA HIS A 130 -1.17 14.06 10.32
C HIS A 130 0.15 14.69 10.77
N THR A 131 1.18 13.90 11.10
CA THR A 131 2.52 14.45 11.38
C THR A 131 3.21 15.01 10.14
N LEU A 132 2.74 14.58 8.95
CA LEU A 132 3.23 15.03 7.64
C LEU A 132 2.31 16.08 7.01
N ILE A 133 1.04 16.08 7.42
CA ILE A 133 0.00 16.99 6.95
C ILE A 133 0.10 18.25 7.80
N GLN A 134 0.38 19.38 7.16
CA GLN A 134 0.30 20.69 7.77
C GLN A 134 -1.12 21.21 7.59
N ASP A 135 -1.74 21.70 8.66
CA ASP A 135 -3.16 22.11 8.68
C ASP A 135 -3.50 23.19 7.64
N ASP A 136 -2.51 24.01 7.25
CA ASP A 136 -2.65 25.06 6.24
C ASP A 136 -2.51 24.58 4.79
N LYS A 137 -2.33 23.27 4.57
CA LYS A 137 -2.08 22.68 3.24
C LYS A 137 -3.09 21.62 2.87
N THR A 138 -3.28 21.48 1.57
CA THR A 138 -4.13 20.46 0.97
C THR A 138 -3.28 19.34 0.37
N TYR A 139 -3.64 18.10 0.69
CA TYR A 139 -2.94 16.92 0.18
C TYR A 139 -3.91 15.94 -0.46
N LEU A 140 -3.52 15.41 -1.60
CA LEU A 140 -4.15 14.23 -2.19
C LEU A 140 -3.26 13.01 -1.89
N TYR A 141 -3.71 12.17 -0.97
CA TYR A 141 -3.08 10.88 -0.70
C TYR A 141 -3.46 9.89 -1.80
N VAL A 142 -2.48 9.17 -2.31
CA VAL A 142 -2.62 8.21 -3.40
C VAL A 142 -1.87 6.94 -3.03
N ASP A 143 -2.59 5.85 -2.80
CA ASP A 143 -2.00 4.52 -2.60
C ASP A 143 -2.25 3.65 -3.82
N VAL A 144 -1.17 3.31 -4.52
CA VAL A 144 -1.25 2.52 -5.75
C VAL A 144 -0.96 1.07 -5.45
N GLY A 145 -2.02 0.27 -5.42
CA GLY A 145 -1.98 -1.17 -5.28
C GLY A 145 -1.88 -1.92 -6.62
N GLY A 146 -1.92 -3.24 -6.53
CA GLY A 146 -1.97 -4.11 -7.72
C GLY A 146 -3.35 -4.17 -8.36
N GLY A 147 -4.41 -4.16 -7.55
CA GLY A 147 -5.79 -4.30 -8.01
C GLY A 147 -6.62 -3.02 -7.92
N SER A 148 -6.28 -2.11 -7.03
CA SER A 148 -6.99 -0.85 -6.82
C SER A 148 -6.01 0.29 -6.57
N THR A 149 -6.53 1.51 -6.60
CA THR A 149 -5.86 2.71 -6.13
C THR A 149 -6.82 3.49 -5.24
N GLU A 150 -6.36 3.81 -4.04
CA GLU A 150 -7.09 4.58 -3.05
C GLU A 150 -6.67 6.04 -3.13
N PHE A 151 -7.66 6.93 -3.21
CA PHE A 151 -7.47 8.38 -3.20
C PHE A 151 -8.16 8.96 -1.98
N THR A 152 -7.45 9.79 -1.20
CA THR A 152 -8.01 10.51 -0.06
C THR A 152 -7.56 11.96 -0.09
N LEU A 153 -8.51 12.88 -0.07
CA LEU A 153 -8.26 14.31 0.00
C LEU A 153 -8.24 14.75 1.46
N TYR A 154 -7.14 15.37 1.87
CA TYR A 154 -6.96 16.01 3.16
C TYR A 154 -6.87 17.51 2.98
N ALA A 155 -7.66 18.25 3.74
CA ALA A 155 -7.57 19.71 3.86
C ALA A 155 -7.93 20.13 5.29
N GLU A 156 -7.34 21.21 5.78
CA GLU A 156 -7.61 21.73 7.12
C GLU A 156 -7.44 20.68 8.23
N GLY A 157 -6.44 19.82 8.09
CA GLY A 157 -6.16 18.72 9.03
C GLY A 157 -7.19 17.58 9.03
N LYS A 158 -8.16 17.55 8.10
CA LYS A 158 -9.26 16.58 8.06
C LYS A 158 -9.33 15.83 6.74
N THR A 159 -9.87 14.63 6.78
CA THR A 159 -10.29 13.90 5.57
C THR A 159 -11.55 14.56 5.01
N ILE A 160 -11.47 15.01 3.76
CA ILE A 160 -12.58 15.65 3.04
C ILE A 160 -13.35 14.64 2.21
N ALA A 161 -12.64 13.80 1.48
CA ALA A 161 -13.22 12.76 0.63
C ALA A 161 -12.24 11.60 0.48
N SER A 162 -12.77 10.38 0.37
CA SER A 162 -11.98 9.18 0.10
C SER A 162 -12.73 8.28 -0.88
N LYS A 163 -12.01 7.66 -1.80
CA LYS A 163 -12.58 6.68 -2.74
C LYS A 163 -11.51 5.72 -3.23
N SER A 164 -11.88 4.43 -3.31
CA SER A 164 -11.12 3.38 -3.97
C SER A 164 -11.65 3.16 -5.38
N PHE A 165 -10.73 2.99 -6.33
CA PHE A 165 -11.05 2.67 -7.73
C PHE A 165 -10.36 1.37 -8.14
N LYS A 166 -11.03 0.55 -8.94
CA LYS A 166 -10.45 -0.69 -9.52
C LYS A 166 -9.41 -0.38 -10.60
N LEU A 167 -8.50 0.53 -10.30
CA LEU A 167 -7.39 0.97 -11.12
C LEU A 167 -6.08 0.59 -10.43
N GLY A 168 -5.60 -0.63 -10.67
CA GLY A 168 -4.38 -1.16 -10.07
C GLY A 168 -3.35 -1.57 -11.12
N THR A 169 -2.10 -1.67 -10.70
CA THR A 169 -0.98 -1.91 -11.64
C THR A 169 -1.06 -3.27 -12.33
N VAL A 170 -1.51 -4.32 -11.62
CA VAL A 170 -1.67 -5.66 -12.19
C VAL A 170 -2.89 -5.72 -13.12
N ARG A 171 -3.98 -5.00 -12.80
CA ARG A 171 -5.12 -4.89 -13.72
C ARG A 171 -4.74 -4.20 -15.02
N ILE A 172 -3.97 -3.11 -14.95
CA ILE A 172 -3.51 -2.38 -16.16
C ILE A 172 -2.62 -3.28 -17.01
N LEU A 173 -1.69 -4.04 -16.41
CA LEU A 173 -0.81 -4.93 -17.16
C LEU A 173 -1.54 -6.05 -17.90
N ASN A 174 -2.70 -6.49 -17.39
CA ASN A 174 -3.48 -7.57 -17.98
C ASN A 174 -4.72 -7.08 -18.75
N ASP A 175 -4.82 -5.77 -19.04
CA ASP A 175 -5.97 -5.15 -19.70
C ASP A 175 -7.32 -5.43 -19.01
N MET A 176 -7.29 -5.60 -17.68
CA MET A 176 -8.46 -5.91 -16.82
C MET A 176 -9.00 -4.68 -16.09
N ILE A 177 -8.91 -3.52 -16.71
CA ILE A 177 -9.51 -2.27 -16.24
C ILE A 177 -10.81 -2.00 -17.00
N GLU A 178 -11.77 -1.37 -16.32
CA GLU A 178 -13.00 -0.93 -16.97
C GLU A 178 -12.71 0.19 -17.98
N PRO A 179 -13.41 0.23 -19.14
CA PRO A 179 -13.10 1.18 -20.21
C PRO A 179 -13.04 2.64 -19.77
N ASN A 180 -13.94 3.07 -18.87
CA ASN A 180 -14.08 4.47 -18.45
C ASN A 180 -13.40 4.76 -17.09
N ILE A 181 -12.59 3.86 -16.56
CA ILE A 181 -12.03 4.01 -15.20
C ILE A 181 -11.12 5.24 -15.09
N TRP A 182 -10.36 5.57 -16.14
CA TRP A 182 -9.49 6.74 -16.15
C TRP A 182 -10.29 8.05 -16.09
N GLU A 183 -11.37 8.12 -16.84
CA GLU A 183 -12.30 9.26 -16.87
C GLU A 183 -13.03 9.43 -15.55
N GLU A 184 -13.43 8.34 -14.93
CA GLU A 184 -14.06 8.36 -13.60
C GLU A 184 -13.10 8.89 -12.52
N VAL A 185 -11.86 8.41 -12.50
CA VAL A 185 -10.83 8.87 -11.57
C VAL A 185 -10.51 10.34 -11.81
N GLU A 186 -10.35 10.75 -13.07
CA GLU A 186 -10.13 12.14 -13.44
C GLU A 186 -11.27 13.05 -12.97
N ALA A 187 -12.50 12.66 -13.24
CA ALA A 187 -13.69 13.41 -12.85
C ALA A 187 -13.78 13.56 -11.33
N TRP A 188 -13.53 12.49 -10.59
CA TRP A 188 -13.54 12.50 -9.13
C TRP A 188 -12.44 13.41 -8.57
N ILE A 189 -11.19 13.25 -9.02
CA ILE A 189 -10.08 14.09 -8.56
C ILE A 189 -10.37 15.57 -8.85
N LYS A 190 -10.78 15.91 -10.06
CA LYS A 190 -11.09 17.29 -10.44
C LYS A 190 -12.23 17.87 -9.61
N LYS A 191 -13.29 17.08 -9.36
CA LYS A 191 -14.44 17.49 -8.54
C LYS A 191 -14.02 17.80 -7.12
N GLU A 192 -13.32 16.87 -6.46
CA GLU A 192 -12.96 17.01 -5.05
C GLU A 192 -11.87 18.09 -4.84
N THR A 193 -10.99 18.29 -5.82
CA THR A 193 -9.88 19.26 -5.70
C THR A 193 -10.18 20.66 -6.24
N LYS A 194 -11.36 20.91 -6.84
CA LYS A 194 -11.68 22.18 -7.52
C LYS A 194 -11.56 23.43 -6.66
N ASN A 195 -11.91 23.33 -5.39
CA ASN A 195 -11.95 24.45 -4.44
C ASN A 195 -10.61 24.69 -3.73
N TYR A 196 -9.60 23.84 -4.00
CA TYR A 196 -8.31 23.91 -3.32
C TYR A 196 -7.20 24.36 -4.26
N THR A 197 -6.25 25.12 -3.70
CA THR A 197 -5.04 25.58 -4.40
C THR A 197 -3.81 25.00 -3.70
N LYS A 198 -2.67 24.95 -4.42
CA LYS A 198 -1.38 24.49 -3.87
C LYS A 198 -1.41 23.04 -3.34
N ILE A 199 -2.14 22.15 -4.01
CA ILE A 199 -2.24 20.75 -3.64
C ILE A 199 -0.88 20.06 -3.83
N SER A 200 -0.50 19.22 -2.87
CA SER A 200 0.62 18.28 -2.98
C SER A 200 0.10 16.85 -2.92
N LEU A 201 0.77 15.91 -3.59
CA LEU A 201 0.48 14.50 -3.39
C LEU A 201 1.26 13.93 -2.19
N ILE A 202 0.66 12.96 -1.54
CA ILE A 202 1.35 11.99 -0.68
C ILE A 202 1.21 10.64 -1.38
N GLY A 203 2.33 10.06 -1.81
CA GLY A 203 2.35 8.79 -2.51
C GLY A 203 2.70 7.64 -1.58
N SER A 204 1.90 6.58 -1.61
CA SER A 204 2.09 5.33 -0.90
C SER A 204 2.18 4.15 -1.87
N GLY A 205 2.72 3.05 -1.40
CA GLY A 205 2.92 1.84 -2.18
C GLY A 205 4.36 1.57 -2.57
N GLY A 206 4.60 0.33 -2.92
CA GLY A 206 5.97 -0.15 -3.14
C GLY A 206 6.67 0.45 -4.35
N ASN A 207 5.93 0.86 -5.37
CA ASN A 207 6.50 1.41 -6.60
C ASN A 207 7.00 2.84 -6.40
N ILE A 208 6.20 3.71 -5.79
CA ILE A 208 6.63 5.09 -5.50
C ILE A 208 7.79 5.13 -4.50
N ASN A 209 7.83 4.20 -3.53
CA ASN A 209 8.95 4.05 -2.61
C ASN A 209 10.25 3.69 -3.35
N ASN A 210 10.17 2.86 -4.39
CA ASN A 210 11.32 2.51 -5.24
C ASN A 210 11.77 3.71 -6.06
N ILE A 211 10.87 4.42 -6.71
CA ILE A 211 11.15 5.65 -7.47
C ILE A 211 11.80 6.70 -6.56
N PHE A 212 11.29 6.86 -5.34
CA PHE A 212 11.88 7.77 -4.36
C PHE A 212 13.31 7.37 -3.99
N LYS A 213 13.55 6.07 -3.77
CA LYS A 213 14.91 5.55 -3.51
C LYS A 213 15.85 5.85 -4.68
N SER A 214 15.41 5.63 -5.92
CA SER A 214 16.20 5.91 -7.14
C SER A 214 16.53 7.39 -7.31
N SER A 215 15.72 8.29 -6.75
CA SER A 215 15.97 9.74 -6.83
C SER A 215 17.15 10.22 -5.98
N GLY A 216 17.65 9.42 -5.05
CA GLY A 216 18.70 9.81 -4.10
C GLY A 216 18.30 10.90 -3.12
N LYS A 217 17.02 11.33 -3.12
CA LYS A 217 16.55 12.40 -2.22
C LYS A 217 16.47 11.95 -0.76
N LYS A 218 16.75 12.87 0.14
CA LYS A 218 16.58 12.64 1.58
C LYS A 218 15.10 12.57 1.95
N MET A 219 14.78 11.75 2.96
CA MET A 219 13.42 11.66 3.50
C MET A 219 12.84 13.03 3.81
N GLY A 220 11.54 13.23 3.57
CA GLY A 220 10.85 14.50 3.71
C GLY A 220 10.99 15.47 2.53
N LYS A 221 11.88 15.19 1.55
CA LYS A 221 11.98 16.00 0.33
C LYS A 221 11.07 15.41 -0.76
N PRO A 222 10.21 16.22 -1.41
CA PRO A 222 9.29 15.68 -2.41
C PRO A 222 9.97 15.41 -3.75
N LEU A 223 9.40 14.49 -4.52
CA LEU A 223 9.64 14.36 -5.95
C LEU A 223 8.85 15.44 -6.69
N SER A 224 9.41 16.00 -7.76
CA SER A 224 8.70 16.92 -8.64
C SER A 224 7.97 16.15 -9.75
N TYR A 225 6.94 16.77 -10.32
CA TYR A 225 6.28 16.26 -11.54
C TYR A 225 7.28 16.03 -12.66
N PHE A 226 8.21 16.96 -12.85
CA PHE A 226 9.25 16.86 -13.89
C PHE A 226 10.12 15.61 -13.69
N TYR A 227 10.62 15.38 -12.45
CA TYR A 227 11.40 14.17 -12.15
C TYR A 227 10.62 12.89 -12.46
N LEU A 228 9.37 12.82 -11.99
CA LEU A 228 8.54 11.63 -12.18
C LEU A 228 8.22 11.40 -13.67
N SER A 229 7.99 12.47 -14.45
CA SER A 229 7.77 12.41 -15.89
C SER A 229 9.03 11.93 -16.65
N SER A 230 10.20 12.47 -16.31
CA SER A 230 11.47 12.01 -16.91
C SER A 230 11.78 10.56 -16.56
N TYR A 231 11.51 10.16 -15.31
CA TYR A 231 11.69 8.77 -14.89
C TYR A 231 10.72 7.82 -15.61
N TYR A 232 9.47 8.25 -15.85
CA TYR A 232 8.50 7.51 -16.65
C TYR A 232 8.97 7.31 -18.08
N GLN A 233 9.56 8.33 -18.71
CA GLN A 233 10.14 8.22 -20.05
C GLN A 233 11.32 7.23 -20.06
N LEU A 234 12.23 7.30 -19.08
CA LEU A 234 13.31 6.34 -18.90
C LEU A 234 12.78 4.91 -18.77
N LEU A 235 11.77 4.69 -17.92
CA LEU A 235 11.19 3.35 -17.73
C LEU A 235 10.61 2.78 -19.04
N ASN A 236 10.00 3.63 -19.89
CA ASN A 236 9.44 3.20 -21.17
C ASN A 236 10.49 3.01 -22.27
N SER A 237 11.67 3.61 -22.15
CA SER A 237 12.77 3.41 -23.12
C SER A 237 13.57 2.12 -22.83
N LEU A 238 13.41 1.51 -21.67
CA LEU A 238 14.11 0.30 -21.26
C LEU A 238 13.24 -0.94 -21.42
N THR A 239 13.84 -2.07 -21.80
CA THR A 239 13.18 -3.37 -21.76
C THR A 239 12.94 -3.83 -20.32
N TYR A 240 12.20 -4.92 -20.14
CA TYR A 240 11.97 -5.50 -18.82
C TYR A 240 13.28 -5.92 -18.15
N GLU A 241 14.17 -6.57 -18.90
CA GLU A 241 15.48 -7.05 -18.43
C GLU A 241 16.41 -5.88 -18.11
N GLU A 242 16.39 -4.82 -18.91
CA GLU A 242 17.17 -3.60 -18.64
C GLU A 242 16.69 -2.88 -17.39
N ARG A 243 15.39 -2.84 -17.13
CA ARG A 243 14.88 -2.28 -15.87
C ARG A 243 15.38 -3.08 -14.65
N ILE A 244 15.50 -4.40 -14.75
CA ILE A 244 16.08 -5.24 -13.70
C ILE A 244 17.56 -4.97 -13.54
N SER A 245 18.34 -5.05 -14.63
CA SER A 245 19.79 -5.00 -14.60
C SER A 245 20.36 -3.60 -14.37
N GLN A 246 19.80 -2.57 -15.00
CA GLN A 246 20.32 -1.20 -14.94
C GLN A 246 19.72 -0.38 -13.79
N LEU A 247 18.42 -0.58 -13.49
CA LEU A 247 17.75 0.15 -12.42
C LEU A 247 17.65 -0.66 -11.11
N ASN A 248 18.20 -1.87 -11.09
CA ASN A 248 18.19 -2.78 -9.94
C ASN A 248 16.77 -3.00 -9.38
N LEU A 249 15.79 -3.16 -10.28
CA LEU A 249 14.44 -3.47 -9.91
C LEU A 249 14.27 -4.97 -9.69
N ASN A 250 13.47 -5.34 -8.69
CA ASN A 250 13.06 -6.73 -8.53
C ASN A 250 12.20 -7.14 -9.73
N THR A 251 12.24 -8.41 -10.11
CA THR A 251 11.49 -8.99 -11.23
C THR A 251 10.00 -8.69 -11.15
N ASP A 252 9.41 -8.78 -9.97
CA ASP A 252 7.99 -8.51 -9.71
C ASP A 252 7.63 -7.01 -9.63
N ARG A 253 8.60 -6.12 -9.90
CA ARG A 253 8.41 -4.66 -9.95
C ARG A 253 8.69 -4.07 -11.33
N ALA A 254 9.57 -4.69 -12.09
CA ALA A 254 10.05 -4.16 -13.36
C ALA A 254 8.93 -3.96 -14.40
N ASP A 255 7.81 -4.66 -14.26
CA ASP A 255 6.60 -4.51 -15.08
C ASP A 255 5.59 -3.53 -14.47
N VAL A 256 5.29 -3.66 -13.17
CA VAL A 256 4.25 -2.87 -12.49
C VAL A 256 4.66 -1.43 -12.19
N ILE A 257 5.93 -1.08 -12.28
CA ILE A 257 6.42 0.28 -11.97
C ILE A 257 5.94 1.31 -13.01
N ILE A 258 5.81 0.91 -14.28
CA ILE A 258 5.33 1.78 -15.38
C ILE A 258 3.87 2.19 -15.13
N PRO A 259 2.91 1.25 -15.00
CA PRO A 259 1.52 1.62 -14.72
C PRO A 259 1.37 2.37 -13.40
N ALA A 260 2.14 2.05 -12.36
CA ALA A 260 2.14 2.82 -11.12
C ALA A 260 2.56 4.28 -11.35
N THR A 261 3.65 4.50 -12.08
CA THR A 261 4.13 5.86 -12.39
C THR A 261 3.11 6.64 -13.21
N LYS A 262 2.42 5.98 -14.16
CA LYS A 262 1.33 6.58 -14.94
C LYS A 262 0.19 7.06 -14.05
N ILE A 263 -0.23 6.26 -13.06
CA ILE A 263 -1.29 6.63 -12.11
C ILE A 263 -0.87 7.89 -11.31
N TYR A 264 0.35 7.92 -10.75
CA TYR A 264 0.82 9.10 -10.00
C TYR A 264 0.91 10.36 -10.87
N LEU A 265 1.43 10.25 -12.10
CA LEU A 265 1.49 11.38 -13.04
C LEU A 265 0.09 11.90 -13.39
N SER A 266 -0.86 11.01 -13.63
CA SER A 266 -2.25 11.36 -13.91
C SER A 266 -2.89 12.06 -12.70
N ALA A 267 -2.72 11.52 -11.50
CA ALA A 267 -3.22 12.13 -10.27
C ALA A 267 -2.63 13.54 -10.04
N MET A 268 -1.32 13.72 -10.28
CA MET A 268 -0.67 15.02 -10.20
C MET A 268 -1.22 16.01 -11.23
N LYS A 269 -1.43 15.56 -12.47
CA LYS A 269 -1.99 16.39 -13.55
C LYS A 269 -3.41 16.85 -13.22
N TRP A 270 -4.28 15.92 -12.83
CA TRP A 270 -5.69 16.18 -12.56
C TRP A 270 -5.92 17.04 -11.31
N SER A 271 -5.12 16.84 -10.27
CA SER A 271 -5.13 17.65 -9.04
C SER A 271 -4.31 18.95 -9.14
N ARG A 272 -3.61 19.19 -10.25
CA ARG A 272 -2.68 20.31 -10.43
C ARG A 272 -1.50 20.31 -9.45
N ALA A 273 -1.21 19.18 -8.84
CA ALA A 273 -0.09 19.04 -7.91
C ALA A 273 1.25 19.00 -8.65
N ARG A 274 2.25 19.69 -8.12
CA ARG A 274 3.61 19.74 -8.67
C ARG A 274 4.62 18.90 -7.91
N LYS A 275 4.23 18.41 -6.74
CA LYS A 275 5.10 17.71 -5.80
C LYS A 275 4.39 16.46 -5.26
N VAL A 276 5.14 15.37 -5.05
CA VAL A 276 4.68 14.18 -4.32
C VAL A 276 5.66 13.86 -3.19
N TYR A 277 5.14 13.80 -1.98
CA TYR A 277 5.87 13.35 -0.79
C TYR A 277 5.73 11.84 -0.67
N VAL A 278 6.80 11.16 -0.23
CA VAL A 278 6.84 9.70 -0.11
C VAL A 278 7.31 9.33 1.29
N PRO A 279 6.38 9.22 2.26
CA PRO A 279 6.70 9.02 3.67
C PRO A 279 7.09 7.58 4.02
N LYS A 280 6.95 6.62 3.08
CA LYS A 280 7.12 5.17 3.31
C LYS A 280 6.16 4.60 4.36
N ILE A 281 4.97 5.15 4.42
CA ILE A 281 3.83 4.67 5.20
C ILE A 281 2.86 3.97 4.26
N GLY A 282 2.22 2.89 4.70
CA GLY A 282 1.24 2.14 3.92
C GLY A 282 0.32 1.33 4.81
N LEU A 283 -0.48 0.44 4.20
CA LEU A 283 -1.49 -0.37 4.89
C LEU A 283 -0.94 -1.12 6.11
N SER A 284 0.24 -1.75 6.00
CA SER A 284 0.85 -2.46 7.14
C SER A 284 1.10 -1.55 8.34
N ASP A 285 1.46 -0.28 8.12
CA ASP A 285 1.65 0.70 9.21
C ASP A 285 0.32 1.05 9.87
N GLY A 286 -0.73 1.23 9.06
CA GLY A 286 -2.07 1.48 9.54
C GLY A 286 -2.63 0.32 10.36
N ILE A 287 -2.41 -0.92 9.93
CA ILE A 287 -2.79 -2.13 10.66
C ILE A 287 -2.13 -2.14 12.05
N ILE A 288 -0.82 -1.88 12.15
CA ILE A 288 -0.12 -1.81 13.45
C ILE A 288 -0.74 -0.75 14.35
N LYS A 289 -1.02 0.43 13.81
CA LYS A 289 -1.60 1.54 14.57
C LYS A 289 -3.03 1.24 15.05
N SER A 290 -3.86 0.70 14.15
CA SER A 290 -5.24 0.27 14.50
C SER A 290 -5.23 -0.79 15.58
N LEU A 291 -4.38 -1.81 15.44
CA LEU A 291 -4.25 -2.88 16.41
C LEU A 291 -3.81 -2.35 17.77
N TYR A 292 -2.86 -1.42 17.80
CA TYR A 292 -2.42 -0.78 19.04
C TYR A 292 -3.56 0.00 19.73
N ASN A 293 -4.35 0.75 18.97
CA ASN A 293 -5.48 1.51 19.52
C ASN A 293 -6.60 0.58 20.02
N GLU A 294 -6.87 -0.52 19.30
CA GLU A 294 -7.84 -1.55 19.71
C GLU A 294 -7.45 -2.20 21.03
N GLU A 295 -6.17 -2.58 21.22
CA GLU A 295 -5.69 -3.19 22.45
C GLU A 295 -5.69 -2.21 23.62
N LYS A 296 -5.32 -0.94 23.38
CA LYS A 296 -5.34 0.10 24.43
C LYS A 296 -6.77 0.43 24.91
N THR A 297 -7.78 0.16 24.11
CA THR A 297 -9.20 0.37 24.52
C THR A 297 -9.72 -0.77 25.37
N LYS A 298 -9.04 -1.93 25.39
CA LYS A 298 -9.40 -3.10 26.19
C LYS A 298 -8.73 -3.10 27.58
N GLU A 299 -7.64 -2.35 27.75
CA GLU A 299 -6.96 -2.11 29.04
C GLU A 299 -7.69 -1.05 29.86
#